data_43a95938386fbf15f58ab94db91874a9
#
_entry.id   43a95938386fbf15f58ab94db91874a9
#
_cell.length_a   1.000
_cell.length_b   1.000
_cell.length_c   1.000
_cell.angle_alpha   90.00
_cell.angle_beta   90.00
_cell.angle_gamma   90.00
#
_symmetry.space_group_name_H-M   'P 1'
#
loop_
_entity.id
_entity.type
_entity.pdbx_description
1 polymer ?
#
loop_
_entity_poly.entity_id
_entity_poly.type
_entity_poly.pdbx_seq_one_letter_code
_entity_poly.pdbx_strand_id
1 'polypeptide(L)'
;DTWNSSGVTPYIEEDLSSYTGAAYIFIEEHSGDNAIIISPGAAANISPKDLEKRRNLITNADVFITQLEQPLKAAKKGLEIAKSANVKTILNPAPATKLPDRFLSLCDFITPNETETETLTGVKVSTLDDAKIACDKFIEMGVKTPIITLGEKGAYLHEHGLIQSYKVGQVLETTGAGDAFNGGFAAALSEGRSTLESINFGCATAGISVTRAGTAPSMPTREEVEKIL
;
A
#
# COMPACT_ATOMS: atom_id res chain seq x y z
N ASP A 1 9.21 11.88 15.92
CA ASP A 1 9.30 11.00 17.09
C ASP A 1 8.87 9.57 16.76
N THR A 2 7.68 9.35 16.18
CA THR A 2 7.11 8.03 15.88
C THR A 2 8.02 7.14 15.03
N TRP A 3 8.63 7.65 13.97
CA TRP A 3 9.55 6.86 13.14
C TRP A 3 10.79 6.40 13.93
N ASN A 4 11.40 7.31 14.68
CA ASN A 4 12.60 6.98 15.48
C ASN A 4 12.27 5.95 16.56
N SER A 5 11.13 6.06 17.24
CA SER A 5 10.69 5.09 18.25
C SER A 5 10.36 3.72 17.65
N SER A 6 10.01 3.67 16.36
CA SER A 6 9.75 2.44 15.61
C SER A 6 10.97 1.89 14.87
N GLY A 7 12.16 2.47 15.07
CA GLY A 7 13.40 2.04 14.41
C GLY A 7 13.48 2.40 12.91
N VAL A 8 12.59 3.28 12.43
CA VAL A 8 12.60 3.77 11.05
C VAL A 8 13.57 4.94 10.93
N THR A 9 14.46 4.89 9.95
CA THR A 9 15.35 6.02 9.62
C THR A 9 14.63 6.98 8.68
N PRO A 10 14.25 8.20 9.13
CA PRO A 10 13.55 9.15 8.28
C PRO A 10 14.53 9.88 7.36
N TYR A 11 14.37 9.71 6.04
CA TYR A 11 15.07 10.48 5.01
C TYR A 11 14.17 11.59 4.47
N ILE A 12 13.79 12.52 5.35
CA ILE A 12 12.86 13.61 5.05
C ILE A 12 13.64 14.85 4.60
N GLU A 13 13.11 15.54 3.62
CA GLU A 13 13.57 16.87 3.19
C GLU A 13 12.53 17.91 3.64
N GLU A 14 12.98 18.98 4.26
CA GLU A 14 12.11 20.10 4.63
C GLU A 14 11.90 21.02 3.43
N ASP A 15 10.64 21.29 3.11
CA ASP A 15 10.24 22.26 2.10
C ASP A 15 9.70 23.52 2.78
N LEU A 16 10.57 24.56 2.90
CA LEU A 16 10.20 25.82 3.53
C LEU A 16 9.21 26.66 2.68
N SER A 17 8.95 26.26 1.44
CA SER A 17 7.98 26.94 0.56
C SER A 17 6.55 26.48 0.73
N SER A 18 6.32 25.41 1.50
CA SER A 18 5.00 24.81 1.66
C SER A 18 4.78 24.34 3.11
N TYR A 19 3.53 24.07 3.43
CA TYR A 19 3.14 23.45 4.72
C TYR A 19 3.19 21.92 4.61
N THR A 20 3.25 21.23 5.74
CA THR A 20 3.10 19.77 5.80
C THR A 20 1.68 19.38 5.37
N GLY A 21 1.55 18.41 4.47
CA GLY A 21 0.25 17.90 4.04
C GLY A 21 -0.62 17.46 5.20
N ALA A 22 -1.93 17.61 5.05
CA ALA A 22 -2.92 17.22 6.04
C ALA A 22 -4.14 16.57 5.39
N ALA A 23 -4.76 15.64 6.08
CA ALA A 23 -6.03 15.06 5.72
C ALA A 23 -7.07 15.36 6.79
N TYR A 24 -8.26 15.75 6.36
CA TYR A 24 -9.44 15.91 7.23
C TYR A 24 -10.37 14.74 6.95
N ILE A 25 -10.60 13.92 7.97
CA ILE A 25 -11.44 12.73 7.87
C ILE A 25 -12.77 13.05 8.55
N PHE A 26 -13.86 13.02 7.79
CA PHE A 26 -15.22 13.15 8.28
C PHE A 26 -15.80 11.75 8.43
N ILE A 27 -16.30 11.42 9.60
CA ILE A 27 -16.94 10.14 9.87
C ILE A 27 -18.41 10.41 10.14
N GLU A 28 -19.30 9.77 9.38
CA GLU A 28 -20.74 9.81 9.63
C GLU A 28 -21.05 8.90 10.81
N GLU A 29 -21.66 9.47 11.88
CA GLU A 29 -21.80 8.82 13.19
C GLU A 29 -22.69 7.56 13.14
N HIS A 30 -23.67 7.52 12.24
CA HIS A 30 -24.66 6.41 12.20
C HIS A 30 -24.24 5.28 11.28
N SER A 31 -23.66 5.60 10.11
CA SER A 31 -23.26 4.60 9.11
C SER A 31 -21.80 4.14 9.25
N GLY A 32 -20.96 4.98 9.89
CA GLY A 32 -19.50 4.78 9.92
C GLY A 32 -18.82 5.13 8.60
N ASP A 33 -19.57 5.62 7.61
CA ASP A 33 -19.00 6.07 6.34
C ASP A 33 -18.03 7.23 6.57
N ASN A 34 -16.97 7.29 5.76
CA ASN A 34 -16.03 8.37 5.84
C ASN A 34 -15.89 9.12 4.51
N ALA A 35 -15.56 10.40 4.63
CA ALA A 35 -15.12 11.25 3.52
C ALA A 35 -13.81 11.92 3.90
N ILE A 36 -12.83 11.89 2.99
CA ILE A 36 -11.49 12.39 3.25
C ILE A 36 -11.21 13.57 2.32
N ILE A 37 -10.86 14.73 2.91
CA ILE A 37 -10.35 15.88 2.17
C ILE A 37 -8.84 15.96 2.37
N ILE A 38 -8.09 15.80 1.30
CA ILE A 38 -6.63 15.81 1.32
C ILE A 38 -6.13 17.18 0.86
N SER A 39 -5.23 17.75 1.66
CA SER A 39 -4.43 18.92 1.30
C SER A 39 -2.95 18.50 1.24
N PRO A 40 -2.39 18.25 0.06
CA PRO A 40 -1.12 17.51 -0.07
C PRO A 40 0.10 18.28 0.45
N GLY A 41 0.04 19.62 0.53
CA GLY A 41 1.15 20.44 1.02
C GLY A 41 2.47 20.15 0.28
N ALA A 42 3.55 20.04 1.02
CA ALA A 42 4.89 19.79 0.48
C ALA A 42 5.00 18.46 -0.29
N ALA A 43 4.15 17.49 -0.03
CA ALA A 43 4.14 16.23 -0.79
C ALA A 43 3.84 16.44 -2.28
N ALA A 44 3.07 17.48 -2.63
CA ALA A 44 2.80 17.84 -4.03
C ALA A 44 4.04 18.36 -4.78
N ASN A 45 5.08 18.76 -4.07
CA ASN A 45 6.31 19.33 -4.64
C ASN A 45 7.39 18.27 -4.91
N ILE A 46 7.18 17.01 -4.49
CA ILE A 46 8.12 15.91 -4.74
C ILE A 46 8.29 15.73 -6.26
N SER A 47 9.51 15.78 -6.73
CA SER A 47 9.85 15.75 -8.15
C SER A 47 10.71 14.52 -8.51
N PRO A 48 10.78 14.13 -9.80
CA PRO A 48 11.70 13.10 -10.26
C PRO A 48 13.17 13.37 -9.91
N LYS A 49 13.56 14.65 -9.78
CA LYS A 49 14.93 15.01 -9.39
C LYS A 49 15.23 14.65 -7.93
N ASP A 50 14.22 14.72 -7.06
CA ASP A 50 14.40 14.37 -5.64
C ASP A 50 14.58 12.85 -5.48
N LEU A 51 13.87 12.04 -6.28
CA LEU A 51 14.10 10.59 -6.35
C LEU A 51 15.50 10.28 -6.91
N GLU A 52 15.96 11.01 -7.92
CA GLU A 52 17.29 10.83 -8.48
C GLU A 52 18.40 11.16 -7.48
N LYS A 53 18.27 12.23 -6.71
CA LYS A 53 19.20 12.56 -5.61
C LYS A 53 19.30 11.43 -4.57
N ARG A 54 18.21 10.68 -4.39
CA ARG A 54 18.13 9.58 -3.42
C ARG A 54 18.24 8.19 -4.07
N ARG A 55 18.71 8.13 -5.30
CA ARG A 55 18.87 6.88 -6.08
C ARG A 55 19.49 5.75 -5.26
N ASN A 56 20.57 6.04 -4.54
CA ASN A 56 21.29 5.04 -3.77
C ASN A 56 20.44 4.41 -2.64
N LEU A 57 19.51 5.16 -2.03
CA LEU A 57 18.61 4.60 -1.04
C LEU A 57 17.65 3.59 -1.67
N ILE A 58 17.15 3.92 -2.87
CA ILE A 58 16.23 3.04 -3.59
C ILE A 58 16.97 1.79 -4.12
N THR A 59 18.13 1.96 -4.72
CA THR A 59 18.88 0.83 -5.35
C THR A 59 19.48 -0.13 -4.35
N ASN A 60 19.64 0.25 -3.08
CA ASN A 60 20.14 -0.60 -2.01
C ASN A 60 19.01 -1.16 -1.10
N ALA A 61 17.74 -0.90 -1.45
CA ALA A 61 16.61 -1.45 -0.72
C ALA A 61 16.24 -2.86 -1.25
N ASP A 62 15.62 -3.67 -0.42
CA ASP A 62 15.04 -4.96 -0.82
C ASP A 62 13.69 -4.77 -1.51
N VAL A 63 12.93 -3.75 -1.06
CA VAL A 63 11.60 -3.40 -1.54
C VAL A 63 11.46 -1.90 -1.67
N PHE A 64 10.88 -1.44 -2.76
CA PHE A 64 10.43 -0.07 -2.97
C PHE A 64 8.91 -0.06 -3.04
N ILE A 65 8.27 0.66 -2.13
CA ILE A 65 6.82 0.84 -2.11
C ILE A 65 6.46 2.30 -2.34
N THR A 66 5.39 2.53 -3.10
CA THR A 66 4.85 3.87 -3.36
C THR A 66 3.33 3.83 -3.50
N GLN A 67 2.71 4.98 -3.30
CA GLN A 67 1.27 5.23 -3.47
C GLN A 67 1.06 6.23 -4.60
N LEU A 68 -0.16 6.80 -4.71
CA LEU A 68 -0.51 7.81 -5.72
C LEU A 68 -0.89 9.17 -5.10
N GLU A 69 -0.53 9.41 -3.84
CA GLU A 69 -0.75 10.67 -3.15
C GLU A 69 0.28 11.75 -3.46
N GLN A 70 1.44 11.36 -3.95
CA GLN A 70 2.47 12.25 -4.49
C GLN A 70 2.36 12.35 -6.01
N PRO A 71 3.06 13.31 -6.66
CA PRO A 71 2.99 13.47 -8.11
C PRO A 71 3.35 12.18 -8.87
N LEU A 72 2.51 11.77 -9.82
CA LEU A 72 2.70 10.54 -10.62
C LEU A 72 4.09 10.45 -11.26
N LYS A 73 4.67 11.59 -11.66
CA LYS A 73 6.03 11.63 -12.24
C LYS A 73 7.09 11.22 -11.23
N ALA A 74 6.91 11.55 -9.94
CA ALA A 74 7.80 11.14 -8.87
C ALA A 74 7.65 9.65 -8.58
N ALA A 75 6.41 9.17 -8.39
CA ALA A 75 6.13 7.74 -8.20
C ALA A 75 6.71 6.90 -9.35
N LYS A 76 6.46 7.30 -10.61
CA LYS A 76 7.02 6.63 -11.79
C LYS A 76 8.55 6.58 -11.74
N LYS A 77 9.19 7.70 -11.41
CA LYS A 77 10.66 7.75 -11.34
C LYS A 77 11.23 6.83 -10.27
N GLY A 78 10.60 6.75 -9.10
CA GLY A 78 10.98 5.81 -8.05
C GLY A 78 10.89 4.34 -8.51
N LEU A 79 9.76 3.98 -9.12
CA LEU A 79 9.55 2.65 -9.70
C LEU A 79 10.58 2.31 -10.80
N GLU A 80 10.89 3.26 -11.69
CA GLU A 80 11.93 3.08 -12.73
C GLU A 80 13.32 2.82 -12.12
N ILE A 81 13.70 3.58 -11.09
CA ILE A 81 14.97 3.41 -10.39
C ILE A 81 15.02 2.02 -9.74
N ALA A 82 14.00 1.66 -8.98
CA ALA A 82 13.90 0.37 -8.29
C ALA A 82 13.97 -0.80 -9.29
N LYS A 83 13.15 -0.74 -10.34
CA LYS A 83 13.12 -1.77 -11.40
C LYS A 83 14.47 -1.94 -12.09
N SER A 84 15.16 -0.83 -12.39
CA SER A 84 16.51 -0.89 -13.03
C SER A 84 17.57 -1.52 -12.14
N ALA A 85 17.38 -1.58 -10.84
CA ALA A 85 18.27 -2.18 -9.85
C ALA A 85 17.81 -3.57 -9.37
N ASN A 86 16.75 -4.14 -9.96
CA ASN A 86 16.12 -5.39 -9.53
C ASN A 86 15.59 -5.36 -8.08
N VAL A 87 15.27 -4.17 -7.57
CA VAL A 87 14.55 -3.99 -6.30
C VAL A 87 13.08 -4.32 -6.53
N LYS A 88 12.48 -5.11 -5.65
CA LYS A 88 11.04 -5.46 -5.73
C LYS A 88 10.18 -4.20 -5.61
N THR A 89 9.19 -4.04 -6.49
CA THR A 89 8.34 -2.86 -6.55
C THR A 89 6.92 -3.17 -6.13
N ILE A 90 6.37 -2.38 -5.20
CA ILE A 90 4.97 -2.45 -4.77
C ILE A 90 4.31 -1.10 -5.07
N LEU A 91 3.19 -1.13 -5.75
CA LEU A 91 2.29 0.01 -5.89
C LEU A 91 1.03 -0.24 -5.06
N ASN A 92 0.78 0.58 -4.05
CA ASN A 92 -0.55 0.75 -3.49
C ASN A 92 -1.25 1.89 -4.25
N PRO A 93 -2.23 1.61 -5.13
CA PRO A 93 -2.76 2.62 -6.05
C PRO A 93 -3.81 3.53 -5.40
N ALA A 94 -3.54 3.99 -4.19
CA ALA A 94 -4.39 4.85 -3.38
C ALA A 94 -3.92 6.32 -3.44
N PRO A 95 -4.83 7.28 -3.70
CA PRO A 95 -6.14 7.09 -4.32
C PRO A 95 -6.02 6.72 -5.81
N ALA A 96 -6.92 5.87 -6.29
CA ALA A 96 -6.88 5.44 -7.69
C ALA A 96 -7.08 6.62 -8.65
N THR A 97 -6.23 6.69 -9.66
CA THR A 97 -6.27 7.70 -10.72
C THR A 97 -5.86 7.09 -12.05
N LYS A 98 -6.19 7.79 -13.14
CA LYS A 98 -5.76 7.36 -14.47
C LYS A 98 -4.23 7.36 -14.56
N LEU A 99 -3.68 6.20 -14.86
CA LEU A 99 -2.23 6.00 -14.98
C LEU A 99 -1.76 6.15 -16.43
N PRO A 100 -0.55 6.69 -16.65
CA PRO A 100 0.06 6.70 -17.98
C PRO A 100 0.31 5.28 -18.50
N ASP A 101 0.37 5.15 -19.83
CA ASP A 101 0.73 3.90 -20.47
C ASP A 101 2.03 3.31 -19.90
N ARG A 102 2.06 2.01 -19.76
CA ARG A 102 3.21 1.25 -19.20
C ARG A 102 3.61 1.63 -17.76
N PHE A 103 2.81 2.40 -17.03
CA PHE A 103 3.11 2.68 -15.62
C PHE A 103 3.09 1.38 -14.80
N LEU A 104 2.06 0.58 -14.97
CA LEU A 104 1.86 -0.68 -14.24
C LEU A 104 2.90 -1.75 -14.57
N SER A 105 3.54 -1.72 -15.75
CA SER A 105 4.63 -2.64 -16.08
C SER A 105 5.91 -2.43 -15.25
N LEU A 106 5.98 -1.35 -14.49
CA LEU A 106 7.05 -1.10 -13.51
C LEU A 106 6.81 -1.81 -12.17
N CYS A 107 5.60 -2.35 -11.95
CA CYS A 107 5.19 -2.90 -10.66
C CYS A 107 5.35 -4.43 -10.67
N ASP A 108 6.13 -4.97 -9.72
CA ASP A 108 6.12 -6.40 -9.45
C ASP A 108 4.81 -6.78 -8.74
N PHE A 109 4.36 -5.92 -7.81
CA PHE A 109 3.12 -6.08 -7.07
C PHE A 109 2.25 -4.82 -7.17
N ILE A 110 0.93 -5.02 -7.20
CA ILE A 110 -0.07 -3.97 -7.00
C ILE A 110 -1.07 -4.44 -5.94
N THR A 111 -1.49 -3.54 -5.04
CA THR A 111 -2.33 -3.87 -3.88
C THR A 111 -3.60 -2.99 -3.80
N PRO A 112 -4.45 -2.95 -4.84
CA PRO A 112 -5.69 -2.18 -4.83
C PRO A 112 -6.74 -2.82 -3.92
N ASN A 113 -7.64 -1.99 -3.39
CA ASN A 113 -8.92 -2.42 -2.86
C ASN A 113 -9.97 -2.58 -3.98
N GLU A 114 -11.23 -2.92 -3.64
CA GLU A 114 -12.30 -3.13 -4.64
C GLU A 114 -12.59 -1.87 -5.47
N THR A 115 -12.63 -0.70 -4.83
CA THR A 115 -12.91 0.59 -5.49
C THR A 115 -11.76 1.01 -6.42
N GLU A 116 -10.54 0.86 -5.97
CA GLU A 116 -9.34 1.13 -6.75
C GLU A 116 -9.23 0.17 -7.93
N THR A 117 -9.57 -1.10 -7.72
CA THR A 117 -9.63 -2.12 -8.76
C THR A 117 -10.63 -1.75 -9.83
N GLU A 118 -11.85 -1.35 -9.45
CA GLU A 118 -12.88 -0.91 -10.41
C GLU A 118 -12.43 0.33 -11.19
N THR A 119 -11.84 1.30 -10.51
CA THR A 119 -11.33 2.53 -11.14
C THR A 119 -10.25 2.24 -12.19
N LEU A 120 -9.33 1.32 -11.91
CA LEU A 120 -8.19 1.03 -12.77
C LEU A 120 -8.52 0.04 -13.90
N THR A 121 -9.37 -0.95 -13.62
CA THR A 121 -9.65 -2.05 -14.56
C THR A 121 -11.03 -1.98 -15.20
N GLY A 122 -11.96 -1.21 -14.62
CA GLY A 122 -13.38 -1.21 -14.97
C GLY A 122 -14.13 -2.45 -14.48
N VAL A 123 -13.50 -3.32 -13.67
CA VAL A 123 -14.13 -4.51 -13.08
C VAL A 123 -14.59 -4.20 -11.66
N LYS A 124 -15.90 -4.26 -11.44
CA LYS A 124 -16.45 -4.19 -10.08
C LYS A 124 -16.25 -5.53 -9.39
N VAL A 125 -15.51 -5.53 -8.29
CA VAL A 125 -15.19 -6.74 -7.52
C VAL A 125 -16.28 -6.97 -6.46
N SER A 126 -17.15 -7.93 -6.71
CA SER A 126 -18.22 -8.36 -5.80
C SER A 126 -18.04 -9.82 -5.38
N THR A 127 -17.43 -10.62 -6.23
CA THR A 127 -17.16 -12.05 -6.05
C THR A 127 -15.66 -12.36 -6.25
N LEU A 128 -15.24 -13.58 -5.89
CA LEU A 128 -13.87 -14.02 -6.15
C LEU A 128 -13.60 -14.21 -7.65
N ASP A 129 -14.63 -14.53 -8.45
CA ASP A 129 -14.51 -14.62 -9.91
C ASP A 129 -14.25 -13.22 -10.51
N ASP A 130 -14.90 -12.18 -9.99
CA ASP A 130 -14.62 -10.80 -10.41
C ASP A 130 -13.18 -10.42 -10.05
N ALA A 131 -12.70 -10.81 -8.85
CA ALA A 131 -11.33 -10.56 -8.43
C ALA A 131 -10.33 -11.25 -9.38
N LYS A 132 -10.63 -12.47 -9.81
CA LYS A 132 -9.82 -13.16 -10.81
C LYS A 132 -9.77 -12.40 -12.14
N ILE A 133 -10.93 -11.99 -12.66
CA ILE A 133 -11.02 -11.21 -13.91
C ILE A 133 -10.23 -9.90 -13.79
N ALA A 134 -10.31 -9.22 -12.63
CA ALA A 134 -9.57 -8.01 -12.41
C ALA A 134 -8.05 -8.26 -12.37
N CYS A 135 -7.61 -9.34 -11.74
CA CYS A 135 -6.20 -9.74 -11.74
C CYS A 135 -5.69 -10.03 -13.16
N ASP A 136 -6.48 -10.76 -13.97
CA ASP A 136 -6.12 -11.02 -15.37
C ASP A 136 -5.89 -9.69 -16.13
N LYS A 137 -6.78 -8.69 -15.92
CA LYS A 137 -6.59 -7.35 -16.52
C LYS A 137 -5.33 -6.63 -16.02
N PHE A 138 -5.03 -6.70 -14.72
CA PHE A 138 -3.78 -6.11 -14.22
C PHE A 138 -2.54 -6.77 -14.83
N ILE A 139 -2.57 -8.07 -15.07
CA ILE A 139 -1.51 -8.81 -15.76
C ILE A 139 -1.39 -8.33 -17.23
N GLU A 140 -2.50 -8.18 -17.94
CA GLU A 140 -2.52 -7.61 -19.28
C GLU A 140 -1.97 -6.18 -19.33
N MET A 141 -2.17 -5.40 -18.26
CA MET A 141 -1.62 -4.04 -18.10
C MET A 141 -0.14 -4.05 -17.70
N GLY A 142 0.45 -5.23 -17.47
CA GLY A 142 1.88 -5.43 -17.23
C GLY A 142 2.30 -5.60 -15.77
N VAL A 143 1.37 -5.70 -14.82
CA VAL A 143 1.68 -6.05 -13.43
C VAL A 143 2.11 -7.51 -13.37
N LYS A 144 3.14 -7.81 -12.59
CA LYS A 144 3.62 -9.20 -12.46
C LYS A 144 2.76 -10.03 -11.50
N THR A 145 2.38 -9.46 -10.36
CA THR A 145 1.60 -10.15 -9.33
C THR A 145 0.57 -9.21 -8.72
N PRO A 146 -0.67 -9.21 -9.21
CA PRO A 146 -1.74 -8.44 -8.59
C PRO A 146 -2.26 -9.13 -7.32
N ILE A 147 -2.52 -8.31 -6.29
CA ILE A 147 -3.08 -8.71 -5.00
C ILE A 147 -4.23 -7.75 -4.71
N ILE A 148 -5.48 -8.23 -4.68
CA ILE A 148 -6.64 -7.37 -4.41
C ILE A 148 -7.02 -7.50 -2.94
N THR A 149 -6.98 -6.41 -2.18
CA THR A 149 -7.45 -6.39 -0.79
C THR A 149 -8.98 -6.34 -0.76
N LEU A 150 -9.59 -7.17 0.08
CA LEU A 150 -11.04 -7.41 0.16
C LEU A 150 -11.60 -7.11 1.55
N GLY A 151 -11.03 -6.12 2.22
CA GLY A 151 -11.42 -5.69 3.55
C GLY A 151 -11.43 -6.84 4.57
N GLU A 152 -12.55 -7.03 5.25
CA GLU A 152 -12.69 -8.08 6.27
C GLU A 152 -12.56 -9.52 5.75
N LYS A 153 -12.63 -9.72 4.44
CA LYS A 153 -12.43 -11.04 3.82
C LYS A 153 -10.96 -11.42 3.70
N GLY A 154 -10.05 -10.42 3.64
CA GLY A 154 -8.62 -10.63 3.50
C GLY A 154 -8.07 -10.11 2.18
N ALA A 155 -7.32 -10.93 1.45
CA ALA A 155 -6.73 -10.55 0.16
C ALA A 155 -6.87 -11.69 -0.87
N TYR A 156 -7.03 -11.32 -2.14
CA TYR A 156 -7.06 -12.25 -3.25
C TYR A 156 -5.72 -12.22 -3.99
N LEU A 157 -5.06 -13.36 -4.06
CA LEU A 157 -3.86 -13.56 -4.86
C LEU A 157 -4.22 -14.33 -6.12
N HIS A 158 -3.85 -13.81 -7.29
CA HIS A 158 -4.02 -14.53 -8.56
C HIS A 158 -3.40 -15.93 -8.48
N GLU A 159 -4.08 -16.92 -9.08
CA GLU A 159 -3.71 -18.37 -9.06
C GLU A 159 -3.79 -19.08 -7.70
N HIS A 160 -3.89 -18.36 -6.57
CA HIS A 160 -4.04 -18.95 -5.24
C HIS A 160 -5.48 -18.85 -4.72
N GLY A 161 -6.17 -17.76 -5.01
CA GLY A 161 -7.50 -17.45 -4.50
C GLY A 161 -7.47 -16.58 -3.25
N LEU A 162 -8.48 -16.73 -2.40
CA LEU A 162 -8.66 -15.94 -1.18
C LEU A 162 -7.72 -16.39 -0.07
N ILE A 163 -6.96 -15.43 0.45
CA ILE A 163 -6.19 -15.53 1.69
C ILE A 163 -7.01 -14.77 2.74
N GLN A 164 -7.46 -15.49 3.77
CA GLN A 164 -8.39 -14.93 4.75
C GLN A 164 -7.75 -13.90 5.66
N SER A 165 -8.55 -12.94 6.13
CA SER A 165 -8.13 -12.00 7.17
C SER A 165 -7.99 -12.69 8.53
N TYR A 166 -7.21 -12.08 9.42
CA TYR A 166 -7.08 -12.50 10.81
C TYR A 166 -8.04 -11.71 11.70
N LYS A 167 -8.99 -12.42 12.34
CA LYS A 167 -9.95 -11.82 13.28
C LYS A 167 -9.41 -11.96 14.70
N VAL A 168 -8.63 -10.99 15.16
CA VAL A 168 -7.93 -11.06 16.46
C VAL A 168 -8.65 -10.34 17.59
N GLY A 169 -9.73 -9.62 17.32
CA GLY A 169 -10.49 -8.87 18.31
C GLY A 169 -11.66 -8.10 17.71
N GLN A 170 -12.26 -7.24 18.51
CA GLN A 170 -13.30 -6.33 18.05
C GLN A 170 -12.68 -5.23 17.18
N VAL A 171 -13.26 -4.97 16.03
CA VAL A 171 -12.86 -3.86 15.15
C VAL A 171 -13.27 -2.54 15.81
N LEU A 172 -12.30 -1.65 16.00
CA LEU A 172 -12.51 -0.30 16.52
C LEU A 172 -12.45 0.74 15.41
N GLU A 173 -11.47 0.60 14.50
CA GLU A 173 -11.25 1.56 13.42
C GLU A 173 -10.58 0.86 12.23
N THR A 174 -11.02 1.14 11.02
CA THR A 174 -10.46 0.55 9.80
C THR A 174 -9.52 1.50 9.04
N THR A 175 -9.39 2.76 9.51
CA THR A 175 -8.48 3.74 8.90
C THR A 175 -7.03 3.24 8.99
N GLY A 176 -6.33 3.24 7.86
CA GLY A 176 -4.95 2.75 7.80
C GLY A 176 -4.79 1.22 7.71
N ALA A 177 -5.89 0.45 7.64
CA ALA A 177 -5.78 -1.02 7.49
C ALA A 177 -5.04 -1.43 6.20
N GLY A 178 -5.24 -0.68 5.10
CA GLY A 178 -4.50 -0.85 3.85
C GLY A 178 -3.01 -0.56 4.01
N ASP A 179 -2.66 0.49 4.77
CA ASP A 179 -1.26 0.84 5.07
C ASP A 179 -0.60 -0.23 5.94
N ALA A 180 -1.32 -0.74 6.95
CA ALA A 180 -0.87 -1.85 7.79
C ALA A 180 -0.61 -3.12 6.97
N PHE A 181 -1.55 -3.48 6.07
CA PHE A 181 -1.34 -4.59 5.14
C PHE A 181 -0.08 -4.40 4.29
N ASN A 182 0.05 -3.24 3.66
CA ASN A 182 1.18 -2.94 2.79
C ASN A 182 2.52 -2.91 3.55
N GLY A 183 2.54 -2.36 4.75
CA GLY A 183 3.71 -2.35 5.63
C GLY A 183 4.15 -3.76 6.02
N GLY A 184 3.21 -4.59 6.49
CA GLY A 184 3.46 -5.99 6.83
C GLY A 184 3.88 -6.82 5.63
N PHE A 185 3.20 -6.68 4.50
CA PHE A 185 3.54 -7.35 3.24
C PHE A 185 4.96 -7.00 2.77
N ALA A 186 5.31 -5.72 2.75
CA ALA A 186 6.62 -5.25 2.33
C ALA A 186 7.73 -5.73 3.27
N ALA A 187 7.49 -5.70 4.59
CA ALA A 187 8.44 -6.17 5.60
C ALA A 187 8.75 -7.67 5.43
N ALA A 188 7.73 -8.52 5.32
CA ALA A 188 7.90 -9.95 5.12
C ALA A 188 8.58 -10.27 3.77
N LEU A 189 8.23 -9.52 2.72
CA LEU A 189 8.82 -9.67 1.40
C LEU A 189 10.31 -9.29 1.37
N SER A 190 10.72 -8.28 2.16
CA SER A 190 12.13 -7.86 2.29
C SER A 190 12.98 -8.91 3.00
N GLU A 191 12.38 -9.74 3.86
CA GLU A 191 13.02 -10.86 4.53
C GLU A 191 13.19 -12.11 3.65
N GLY A 192 12.71 -12.05 2.42
CA GLY A 192 12.79 -13.18 1.48
C GLY A 192 11.70 -14.22 1.68
N ARG A 193 10.63 -13.95 2.44
CA ARG A 193 9.46 -14.82 2.52
C ARG A 193 8.79 -14.93 1.15
N SER A 194 8.11 -16.03 0.93
CA SER A 194 7.30 -16.22 -0.29
C SER A 194 6.18 -15.16 -0.38
N THR A 195 5.65 -14.95 -1.58
CA THR A 195 4.52 -14.04 -1.78
C THR A 195 3.33 -14.38 -0.87
N LEU A 196 2.99 -15.66 -0.77
CA LEU A 196 1.88 -16.12 0.06
C LEU A 196 2.11 -15.84 1.55
N GLU A 197 3.30 -16.16 2.08
CA GLU A 197 3.66 -15.87 3.47
C GLU A 197 3.67 -14.36 3.74
N SER A 198 4.13 -13.57 2.78
CA SER A 198 4.15 -12.10 2.91
C SER A 198 2.73 -11.51 2.92
N ILE A 199 1.80 -12.05 2.11
CA ILE A 199 0.39 -11.63 2.16
C ILE A 199 -0.25 -12.02 3.49
N ASN A 200 0.00 -13.23 3.99
CA ASN A 200 -0.49 -13.66 5.31
C ASN A 200 0.02 -12.72 6.41
N PHE A 201 1.30 -12.34 6.36
CA PHE A 201 1.88 -11.37 7.30
C PHE A 201 1.20 -10.00 7.19
N GLY A 202 0.92 -9.52 5.99
CA GLY A 202 0.17 -8.29 5.75
C GLY A 202 -1.26 -8.36 6.30
N CYS A 203 -1.98 -9.46 6.04
CA CYS A 203 -3.33 -9.71 6.58
C CYS A 203 -3.34 -9.75 8.10
N ALA A 204 -2.35 -10.38 8.72
CA ALA A 204 -2.21 -10.44 10.18
C ALA A 204 -1.92 -9.05 10.77
N THR A 205 -1.02 -8.29 10.13
CA THR A 205 -0.70 -6.90 10.52
C THR A 205 -1.96 -6.02 10.48
N ALA A 206 -2.72 -6.06 9.39
CA ALA A 206 -3.98 -5.34 9.25
C ALA A 206 -5.04 -5.80 10.26
N GLY A 207 -5.15 -7.12 10.50
CA GLY A 207 -6.09 -7.69 11.45
C GLY A 207 -5.87 -7.20 12.89
N ILE A 208 -4.60 -6.97 13.30
CA ILE A 208 -4.30 -6.37 14.61
C ILE A 208 -4.58 -4.86 14.57
N SER A 209 -4.16 -4.15 13.53
CA SER A 209 -4.29 -2.68 13.48
C SER A 209 -5.73 -2.23 13.63
N VAL A 210 -6.69 -2.90 13.02
CA VAL A 210 -8.13 -2.50 13.10
C VAL A 210 -8.75 -2.68 14.48
N THR A 211 -8.06 -3.34 15.42
CA THR A 211 -8.51 -3.48 16.82
C THR A 211 -8.03 -2.33 17.72
N ARG A 212 -7.35 -1.34 17.16
CA ARG A 212 -6.74 -0.21 17.87
C ARG A 212 -7.14 1.10 17.24
N ALA A 213 -7.19 2.16 18.04
CA ALA A 213 -7.52 3.50 17.56
C ALA A 213 -6.29 4.16 16.90
N GLY A 214 -6.56 4.96 15.88
CA GLY A 214 -5.56 5.72 15.13
C GLY A 214 -4.84 4.90 14.05
N THR A 215 -3.99 5.54 13.28
CA THR A 215 -3.24 4.92 12.17
C THR A 215 -1.85 4.47 12.63
N ALA A 216 -0.87 5.38 12.77
CA ALA A 216 0.47 5.02 13.20
C ALA A 216 0.52 4.34 14.60
N PRO A 217 -0.25 4.79 15.61
CA PRO A 217 -0.29 4.13 16.92
C PRO A 217 -0.92 2.73 16.90
N SER A 218 -1.75 2.42 15.90
CA SER A 218 -2.40 1.10 15.80
C SER A 218 -1.49 0.01 15.25
N MET A 219 -0.37 0.36 14.64
CA MET A 219 0.53 -0.58 13.99
C MET A 219 1.13 -1.57 15.01
N PRO A 220 1.02 -2.89 14.75
CA PRO A 220 1.57 -3.89 15.64
C PRO A 220 3.09 -3.99 15.54
N THR A 221 3.68 -4.53 16.59
CA THR A 221 5.07 -4.99 16.53
C THR A 221 5.16 -6.30 15.76
N ARG A 222 6.36 -6.63 15.29
CA ARG A 222 6.64 -7.92 14.66
C ARG A 222 6.24 -9.11 15.54
N GLU A 223 6.59 -9.06 16.83
CA GLU A 223 6.29 -10.14 17.77
C GLU A 223 4.78 -10.39 17.93
N GLU A 224 3.97 -9.34 17.86
CA GLU A 224 2.52 -9.46 17.91
C GLU A 224 1.98 -10.15 16.66
N VAL A 225 2.52 -9.81 15.49
CA VAL A 225 2.12 -10.44 14.22
C VAL A 225 2.54 -11.92 14.19
N GLU A 226 3.78 -12.25 14.57
CA GLU A 226 4.29 -13.63 14.58
C GLU A 226 3.52 -14.55 15.53
N LYS A 227 2.90 -14.01 16.58
CA LYS A 227 2.10 -14.81 17.52
C LYS A 227 0.76 -15.29 16.97
N ILE A 228 0.26 -14.68 15.91
CA ILE A 228 -1.06 -15.03 15.34
C ILE A 228 -0.96 -15.74 14.00
N LEU A 229 0.24 -15.82 13.42
CA LEU A 229 0.55 -16.61 12.23
C LEU A 229 0.75 -18.08 12.57
#